data_f4ae55555dc9107401388567dc076a10
#
_entry.id   f4ae55555dc9107401388567dc076a10
#
_cell.length_a   1.000
_cell.length_b   1.000
_cell.length_c   1.000
_cell.angle_alpha   90.00
_cell.angle_beta   90.00
_cell.angle_gamma   90.00
#
_symmetry.space_group_name_H-M   'P 1'
#
loop_
_entity.id
_entity.type
_entity.pdbx_description
1 polymer ?
#
loop_
_entity_poly.entity_id
_entity_poly.type
_entity_poly.pdbx_seq_one_letter_code
_entity_poly.pdbx_strand_id
1 'polypeptide(L)'
;MAHQLLGKMKRGGVPGGSSAMKRNAHGFTLVELMIVVAIIAILAAIALPAYNNYRIKSAEGACQAEMKNYANFAITAIYNSVTIPSPPRRACPTADTAVDLNTPITGTPKSPGVATTTCDMHTANCVL
;
A
#
# COMPACT_ATOMS: atom_id res chain seq x y z
N MET A 1 26.20 -40.61 70.50
CA MET A 1 27.60 -40.21 70.19
C MET A 1 27.73 -39.97 68.68
N ALA A 2 27.80 -38.75 68.34
CA ALA A 2 27.90 -38.33 66.95
C ALA A 2 29.33 -38.43 66.49
N HIS A 3 29.58 -39.17 65.44
CA HIS A 3 30.84 -39.13 64.74
C HIS A 3 30.65 -38.66 63.32
N GLN A 4 31.18 -37.51 63.16
CA GLN A 4 31.54 -36.82 61.96
C GLN A 4 32.14 -37.72 60.89
N LEU A 5 31.58 -37.71 59.73
CA LEU A 5 32.31 -37.97 58.50
C LEU A 5 32.24 -36.74 57.62
N LEU A 6 33.12 -35.80 57.88
CA LEU A 6 33.45 -34.70 56.97
C LEU A 6 34.21 -35.30 55.79
N GLY A 7 33.51 -35.76 54.80
CA GLY A 7 34.07 -36.10 53.51
C GLY A 7 34.57 -34.83 52.82
N LYS A 8 35.89 -34.73 52.75
CA LYS A 8 36.63 -33.71 52.05
C LYS A 8 36.30 -33.79 50.56
N MET A 9 35.32 -32.98 50.11
CA MET A 9 35.10 -32.79 48.68
C MET A 9 36.27 -32.01 48.09
N LYS A 10 37.12 -32.76 47.42
CA LYS A 10 38.16 -32.21 46.55
C LYS A 10 37.49 -31.54 45.38
N ARG A 11 37.46 -30.21 45.36
CA ARG A 11 37.03 -29.46 44.21
C ARG A 11 38.04 -29.66 43.10
N GLY A 12 37.71 -30.56 42.17
CA GLY A 12 38.39 -30.64 40.88
C GLY A 12 38.08 -29.36 40.11
N GLY A 13 39.09 -28.49 40.03
CA GLY A 13 39.03 -27.34 39.14
C GLY A 13 38.91 -27.81 37.70
N VAL A 14 37.80 -27.59 37.08
CA VAL A 14 37.65 -27.70 35.64
C VAL A 14 38.38 -26.52 35.04
N PRO A 15 39.42 -26.70 34.23
CA PRO A 15 39.99 -25.60 33.45
C PRO A 15 38.97 -25.23 32.39
N GLY A 16 38.16 -24.22 32.68
CA GLY A 16 37.29 -23.58 31.72
C GLY A 16 38.16 -22.91 30.66
N GLY A 17 38.51 -23.66 29.64
CA GLY A 17 39.03 -23.09 28.41
C GLY A 17 37.90 -22.30 27.73
N SER A 18 37.72 -21.04 28.13
CA SER A 18 36.95 -20.08 27.34
C SER A 18 37.71 -19.84 26.04
N SER A 19 37.48 -20.69 25.06
CA SER A 19 37.79 -20.35 23.67
C SER A 19 36.89 -19.19 23.30
N ALA A 20 37.34 -17.96 23.62
CA ALA A 20 36.74 -16.77 23.08
C ALA A 20 36.86 -16.86 21.56
N MET A 21 35.79 -17.30 20.91
CA MET A 21 35.64 -17.17 19.47
C MET A 21 35.81 -15.68 19.15
N LYS A 22 36.97 -15.33 18.66
CA LYS A 22 37.26 -14.01 18.12
C LYS A 22 36.36 -13.84 16.91
N ARG A 23 35.14 -13.32 17.10
CA ARG A 23 34.28 -12.89 16.01
C ARG A 23 35.01 -11.73 15.35
N ASN A 24 35.55 -11.99 14.18
CA ASN A 24 36.03 -10.92 13.31
C ASN A 24 34.81 -10.08 12.93
N ALA A 25 34.50 -9.10 13.76
CA ALA A 25 33.49 -8.10 13.42
C ALA A 25 34.12 -7.21 12.34
N HIS A 26 33.87 -7.56 11.09
CA HIS A 26 34.14 -6.65 9.98
C HIS A 26 33.17 -5.49 10.08
N GLY A 27 33.63 -4.38 10.63
CA GLY A 27 32.86 -3.12 10.62
C GLY A 27 32.85 -2.55 9.21
N PHE A 28 31.70 -1.98 8.80
CA PHE A 28 31.62 -1.22 7.55
C PHE A 28 32.50 0.03 7.64
N THR A 29 33.18 0.34 6.54
CA THR A 29 33.92 1.60 6.45
C THR A 29 32.94 2.76 6.25
N LEU A 30 33.32 3.95 6.71
CA LEU A 30 32.52 5.16 6.54
C LEU A 30 32.31 5.46 5.05
N VAL A 31 33.32 5.20 4.23
CA VAL A 31 33.26 5.40 2.77
C VAL A 31 32.26 4.46 2.10
N GLU A 32 32.22 3.18 2.48
CA GLU A 32 31.23 2.23 1.96
C GLU A 32 29.80 2.69 2.25
N LEU A 33 29.55 3.17 3.47
CA LEU A 33 28.24 3.70 3.81
C LEU A 33 27.90 4.96 3.01
N MET A 34 28.88 5.86 2.81
CA MET A 34 28.66 7.08 2.02
C MET A 34 28.29 6.80 0.56
N ILE A 35 28.96 5.83 -0.07
CA ILE A 35 28.66 5.44 -1.45
C ILE A 35 27.25 4.87 -1.55
N VAL A 36 26.86 4.02 -0.64
CA VAL A 36 25.52 3.39 -0.64
C VAL A 36 24.41 4.43 -0.50
N VAL A 37 24.53 5.35 0.46
CA VAL A 37 23.51 6.38 0.63
C VAL A 37 23.46 7.36 -0.55
N ALA A 38 24.59 7.65 -1.19
CA ALA A 38 24.63 8.48 -2.38
C ALA A 38 23.89 7.83 -3.55
N ILE A 39 24.07 6.53 -3.78
CA ILE A 39 23.36 5.79 -4.83
C ILE A 39 21.86 5.75 -4.55
N ILE A 40 21.46 5.45 -3.30
CA ILE A 40 20.04 5.43 -2.92
C ILE A 40 19.41 6.82 -3.12
N ALA A 41 20.10 7.90 -2.77
CA ALA A 41 19.60 9.26 -2.94
C ALA A 41 19.32 9.59 -4.42
N ILE A 42 20.22 9.19 -5.32
CA ILE A 42 20.04 9.39 -6.77
C ILE A 42 18.83 8.59 -7.29
N LEU A 43 18.72 7.32 -6.90
CA LEU A 43 17.59 6.47 -7.31
C LEU A 43 16.26 6.99 -6.77
N ALA A 44 16.23 7.42 -5.51
CA ALA A 44 15.04 7.98 -4.88
C ALA A 44 14.57 9.27 -5.56
N ALA A 45 15.50 10.13 -6.00
CA ALA A 45 15.18 11.38 -6.69
C ALA A 45 14.38 11.16 -7.99
N ILE A 46 14.62 10.06 -8.67
CA ILE A 46 13.89 9.69 -9.90
C ILE A 46 12.62 8.90 -9.58
N ALA A 47 12.66 8.01 -8.59
CA ALA A 47 11.58 7.09 -8.28
C ALA A 47 10.38 7.77 -7.61
N LEU A 48 10.60 8.74 -6.71
CA LEU A 48 9.52 9.37 -5.95
C LEU A 48 8.50 10.12 -6.82
N PRO A 49 8.89 11.00 -7.78
CA PRO A 49 7.92 11.66 -8.64
C PRO A 49 7.18 10.68 -9.55
N ALA A 50 7.85 9.67 -10.08
CA ALA A 50 7.22 8.63 -10.89
C ALA A 50 6.17 7.85 -10.07
N TYR A 51 6.49 7.47 -8.84
CA TYR A 51 5.57 6.78 -7.93
C TYR A 51 4.31 7.60 -7.64
N ASN A 52 4.44 8.91 -7.39
CA ASN A 52 3.30 9.79 -7.19
C ASN A 52 2.37 9.84 -8.40
N ASN A 53 2.93 9.94 -9.60
CA ASN A 53 2.15 9.93 -10.84
C ASN A 53 1.39 8.61 -11.03
N TYR A 54 2.00 7.48 -10.72
CA TYR A 54 1.32 6.18 -10.75
C TYR A 54 0.17 6.09 -9.75
N ARG A 55 0.36 6.62 -8.54
CA ARG A 55 -0.70 6.64 -7.52
C ARG A 55 -1.89 7.49 -7.96
N ILE A 56 -1.65 8.65 -8.56
CA ILE A 56 -2.70 9.52 -9.10
C ILE A 56 -3.49 8.77 -10.17
N LYS A 57 -2.82 8.28 -11.20
CA LYS A 57 -3.45 7.54 -12.30
C LYS A 57 -4.20 6.29 -11.81
N SER A 58 -3.67 5.59 -10.83
CA SER A 58 -4.33 4.42 -10.23
C SER A 58 -5.64 4.79 -9.53
N ALA A 59 -5.65 5.87 -8.77
CA ALA A 59 -6.85 6.35 -8.08
C ALA A 59 -7.92 6.83 -9.07
N GLU A 60 -7.51 7.54 -10.11
CA GLU A 60 -8.38 8.02 -11.19
C GLU A 60 -8.97 6.86 -11.99
N GLY A 61 -8.15 5.89 -12.40
CA GLY A 61 -8.59 4.70 -13.10
C GLY A 61 -9.54 3.82 -12.28
N ALA A 62 -9.30 3.72 -10.97
CA ALA A 62 -10.21 3.00 -10.08
C ALA A 62 -11.59 3.68 -9.98
N CYS A 63 -11.62 5.02 -9.88
CA CYS A 63 -12.86 5.79 -9.90
C CYS A 63 -13.58 5.67 -11.25
N GLN A 64 -12.86 5.78 -12.36
CA GLN A 64 -13.42 5.61 -13.70
C GLN A 64 -14.07 4.23 -13.87
N ALA A 65 -13.41 3.17 -13.42
CA ALA A 65 -13.95 1.80 -13.48
C ALA A 65 -15.21 1.64 -12.61
N GLU A 66 -15.21 2.22 -11.41
CA GLU A 66 -16.38 2.20 -10.51
C GLU A 66 -17.56 2.94 -11.13
N MET A 67 -17.34 4.13 -11.68
CA MET A 67 -18.38 4.91 -12.34
C MET A 67 -18.91 4.24 -13.60
N LYS A 68 -18.04 3.61 -14.39
CA LYS A 68 -18.46 2.84 -15.57
C LYS A 68 -19.36 1.66 -15.20
N ASN A 69 -19.00 0.91 -14.17
CA ASN A 69 -19.84 -0.18 -13.68
C ASN A 69 -21.19 0.34 -13.18
N TYR A 70 -21.18 1.43 -12.40
CA TYR A 70 -22.41 2.05 -11.92
C TYR A 70 -23.28 2.55 -13.07
N ALA A 71 -22.71 3.24 -14.09
CA ALA A 71 -23.44 3.71 -15.26
C ALA A 71 -24.16 2.56 -15.98
N ASN A 72 -23.51 1.42 -16.18
CA ASN A 72 -24.13 0.24 -16.80
C ASN A 72 -25.33 -0.27 -15.99
N PHE A 73 -25.23 -0.34 -14.67
CA PHE A 73 -26.34 -0.73 -13.80
C PHE A 73 -27.47 0.29 -13.84
N ALA A 74 -27.15 1.57 -13.77
CA ALA A 74 -28.14 2.65 -13.80
C ALA A 74 -28.90 2.70 -15.13
N ILE A 75 -28.18 2.57 -16.26
CA ILE A 75 -28.79 2.49 -17.59
C ILE A 75 -29.77 1.30 -17.66
N THR A 76 -29.35 0.13 -17.20
CA THR A 76 -30.22 -1.06 -17.18
C THR A 76 -31.45 -0.84 -16.29
N ALA A 77 -31.28 -0.21 -15.13
CA ALA A 77 -32.39 0.11 -14.23
C ALA A 77 -33.40 1.08 -14.88
N ILE A 78 -32.91 2.11 -15.58
CA ILE A 78 -33.72 3.07 -16.29
C ILE A 78 -34.56 2.39 -17.38
N TYR A 79 -33.93 1.55 -18.25
CA TYR A 79 -34.64 0.84 -19.30
C TYR A 79 -35.69 -0.16 -18.78
N ASN A 80 -35.46 -0.75 -17.62
CA ASN A 80 -36.40 -1.69 -17.00
C ASN A 80 -37.41 -1.01 -16.05
N SER A 81 -37.39 0.32 -15.94
CA SER A 81 -38.24 1.08 -15.02
C SER A 81 -38.13 0.60 -13.55
N VAL A 82 -36.93 0.18 -13.15
CA VAL A 82 -36.63 -0.24 -11.78
C VAL A 82 -35.92 0.89 -11.04
N THR A 83 -36.01 0.89 -9.73
CA THR A 83 -35.32 1.87 -8.88
C THR A 83 -33.81 1.90 -9.17
N ILE A 84 -33.29 3.09 -9.47
CA ILE A 84 -31.89 3.31 -9.75
C ILE A 84 -31.10 3.17 -8.44
N PRO A 85 -30.09 2.30 -8.36
CA PRO A 85 -29.27 2.17 -7.16
C PRO A 85 -28.38 3.40 -6.97
N SER A 86 -27.99 3.68 -5.74
CA SER A 86 -26.97 4.69 -5.45
C SER A 86 -25.57 4.20 -5.81
N PRO A 87 -24.65 5.09 -6.22
CA PRO A 87 -23.28 4.71 -6.53
C PRO A 87 -22.55 4.16 -5.29
N PRO A 88 -21.65 3.18 -5.44
CA PRO A 88 -20.98 2.49 -4.33
C PRO A 88 -20.01 3.36 -3.53
N ARG A 89 -19.47 4.42 -4.11
CA ARG A 89 -18.57 5.42 -3.46
C ARG A 89 -17.33 4.84 -2.77
N ARG A 90 -16.74 3.81 -3.34
CA ARG A 90 -15.51 3.18 -2.81
C ARG A 90 -14.26 3.83 -3.35
N ALA A 91 -14.17 3.94 -4.67
CA ALA A 91 -13.07 4.60 -5.38
C ALA A 91 -13.38 6.07 -5.67
N CYS A 92 -14.67 6.41 -5.84
CA CYS A 92 -15.19 7.77 -6.00
C CYS A 92 -15.98 8.18 -4.76
N PRO A 93 -15.37 8.83 -3.74
CA PRO A 93 -16.08 9.28 -2.53
C PRO A 93 -17.25 10.20 -2.85
N THR A 94 -17.11 11.03 -3.88
CA THR A 94 -18.17 11.87 -4.41
C THR A 94 -18.55 11.33 -5.78
N ALA A 95 -19.80 10.90 -5.91
CA ALA A 95 -20.34 10.36 -7.15
C ALA A 95 -21.82 10.74 -7.26
N ASP A 96 -22.22 11.16 -8.47
CA ASP A 96 -23.61 11.50 -8.77
C ASP A 96 -24.46 10.25 -8.87
N THR A 97 -25.72 10.37 -8.45
CA THR A 97 -26.73 9.34 -8.69
C THR A 97 -27.39 9.63 -10.03
N ALA A 98 -27.48 8.62 -10.89
CA ALA A 98 -28.13 8.75 -12.17
C ALA A 98 -29.63 9.05 -12.01
N VAL A 99 -30.17 9.92 -12.84
CA VAL A 99 -31.61 10.29 -12.86
C VAL A 99 -32.26 9.88 -14.18
N ASP A 100 -31.56 10.07 -15.29
CA ASP A 100 -32.05 9.79 -16.63
C ASP A 100 -30.89 9.46 -17.58
N LEU A 101 -31.19 9.15 -18.84
CA LEU A 101 -30.16 8.83 -19.85
C LEU A 101 -29.50 10.08 -20.46
N ASN A 102 -30.09 11.25 -20.31
CA ASN A 102 -29.60 12.48 -20.96
C ASN A 102 -28.66 13.27 -20.08
N THR A 103 -28.69 13.02 -18.77
CA THR A 103 -27.83 13.72 -17.80
C THR A 103 -26.58 12.89 -17.53
N PRO A 104 -25.39 13.37 -17.92
CA PRO A 104 -24.14 12.69 -17.59
C PRO A 104 -23.92 12.68 -16.08
N ILE A 105 -23.25 11.66 -15.58
CA ILE A 105 -22.90 11.52 -14.18
C ILE A 105 -21.41 11.72 -13.97
N THR A 106 -21.03 12.32 -12.85
CA THR A 106 -19.63 12.57 -12.50
C THR A 106 -19.22 11.85 -11.24
N GLY A 107 -17.94 11.51 -11.15
CA GLY A 107 -17.34 10.93 -9.97
C GLY A 107 -15.95 11.52 -9.72
N THR A 108 -15.70 11.91 -8.48
CA THR A 108 -14.41 12.45 -8.06
C THR A 108 -13.59 11.35 -7.40
N PRO A 109 -12.35 11.09 -7.84
CA PRO A 109 -11.53 10.03 -7.30
C PRO A 109 -11.06 10.31 -5.88
N LYS A 110 -10.69 9.24 -5.18
CA LYS A 110 -10.05 9.33 -3.87
C LYS A 110 -8.64 9.91 -4.01
N SER A 111 -8.22 10.71 -3.03
CA SER A 111 -6.83 11.21 -2.98
C SER A 111 -5.82 10.05 -3.11
N PRO A 112 -4.76 10.17 -3.93
CA PRO A 112 -4.27 11.40 -4.57
C PRO A 112 -4.83 11.71 -5.97
N GLY A 113 -5.84 11.00 -6.47
CA GLY A 113 -6.47 11.29 -7.75
C GLY A 113 -7.08 12.70 -7.77
N VAL A 114 -7.02 13.37 -8.92
CA VAL A 114 -7.44 14.76 -9.12
C VAL A 114 -8.50 14.88 -10.23
N ALA A 115 -8.35 14.13 -11.32
CA ALA A 115 -9.22 14.22 -12.47
C ALA A 115 -10.60 13.61 -12.18
N THR A 116 -11.65 14.40 -12.38
CA THR A 116 -13.04 13.95 -12.25
C THR A 116 -13.42 13.12 -13.46
N THR A 117 -14.01 11.96 -13.24
CA THR A 117 -14.56 11.10 -14.28
C THR A 117 -15.96 11.58 -14.65
N THR A 118 -16.24 11.70 -15.94
CA THR A 118 -17.56 11.99 -16.49
C THR A 118 -18.03 10.80 -17.33
N CYS A 119 -19.22 10.27 -17.05
CA CYS A 119 -19.81 9.15 -17.78
C CYS A 119 -21.06 9.58 -18.55
N ASP A 120 -21.08 9.22 -19.82
CA ASP A 120 -22.26 9.33 -20.68
C ASP A 120 -23.25 8.20 -20.36
N MET A 121 -24.52 8.57 -20.16
CA MET A 121 -25.56 7.63 -19.74
C MET A 121 -26.27 6.92 -20.91
N HIS A 122 -25.89 7.21 -22.17
CA HIS A 122 -26.36 6.42 -23.32
C HIS A 122 -25.45 5.23 -23.62
N THR A 123 -24.14 5.42 -23.45
CA THR A 123 -23.11 4.48 -23.88
C THR A 123 -22.32 3.85 -22.75
N ALA A 124 -22.50 4.34 -21.51
CA ALA A 124 -21.64 4.03 -20.36
C ALA A 124 -20.15 4.31 -20.62
N ASN A 125 -19.85 5.23 -21.54
CA ASN A 125 -18.48 5.64 -21.80
C ASN A 125 -18.08 6.69 -20.77
N CYS A 126 -16.96 6.43 -20.06
CA CYS A 126 -16.45 7.32 -19.02
C CYS A 126 -15.07 7.83 -19.42
N VAL A 127 -14.89 9.14 -19.28
CA VAL A 127 -13.63 9.84 -19.58
C VAL A 127 -13.15 10.61 -18.34
N LEU A 128 -11.84 10.81 -18.25
CA LEU A 128 -11.20 11.63 -17.22
C LEU A 128 -11.00 13.05 -17.72
#